data_06657928f20f29c7965d41f5a7a78b2d
#
_entry.id   06657928f20f29c7965d41f5a7a78b2d
#
_cell.length_a   1.000
_cell.length_b   1.000
_cell.length_c   1.000
_cell.angle_alpha   90.00
_cell.angle_beta   90.00
_cell.angle_gamma   90.00
#
_symmetry.space_group_name_H-M   'P 1'
#
loop_
_entity.id
_entity.type
_entity.pdbx_description
1 polymer ?
#
loop_
_entity_poly.entity_id
_entity_poly.type
_entity_poly.pdbx_seq_one_letter_code
_entity_poly.pdbx_strand_id
1 'polypeptide(L)'
;MKANTIVVFLSASLLSTLAHAQQGAKGGPRPEDWIQLFNGRDLEGWVPKIRGHAAGDNFGRTFRVEGGVLKVAYDAYDTFGDRFGHIFYRKPFSYYVLAAEYRFVGEQVRGGPTWALRNSGLMLHGQPVETMGKDQDFPISIEVQLLGGSGTGERTTANLCTPGTNVVMKGQLVTQHCINSSSRTFHGDAWVRVEVEVHGNERVVHKVNGETVLEYGKPQIGGGAVSGHDPAVKRDGQMLSEGSISLQSESHPIEFRKVELLDLVGCMEPKALNHRPYFKKADRSLCRYR
;
A
#
# COMPACT_ATOMS: atom_id res chain seq x y z
N MET A 1 -26.34 70.79 -30.34
CA MET A 1 -25.27 69.75 -30.27
C MET A 1 -25.06 69.40 -28.78
N LYS A 2 -25.56 68.26 -28.37
CA LYS A 2 -25.36 67.74 -27.00
C LYS A 2 -24.33 66.69 -27.01
N ALA A 3 -23.20 66.85 -26.28
CA ALA A 3 -22.12 65.90 -26.14
C ALA A 3 -22.51 64.88 -25.07
N ASN A 4 -22.55 63.62 -25.44
CA ASN A 4 -22.70 62.47 -24.51
C ASN A 4 -21.33 62.04 -24.01
N THR A 5 -21.11 62.22 -22.72
CA THR A 5 -19.91 61.64 -22.04
C THR A 5 -20.21 60.19 -21.62
N ILE A 6 -19.47 59.27 -22.17
CA ILE A 6 -19.51 57.84 -21.78
C ILE A 6 -18.53 57.67 -20.62
N VAL A 7 -19.05 57.31 -19.46
CA VAL A 7 -18.24 56.89 -18.29
C VAL A 7 -18.07 55.38 -18.34
N VAL A 8 -16.85 54.93 -18.55
CA VAL A 8 -16.49 53.49 -18.49
C VAL A 8 -16.10 53.13 -17.06
N PHE A 9 -16.91 52.31 -16.42
CA PHE A 9 -16.56 51.71 -15.13
C PHE A 9 -15.68 50.46 -15.37
N LEU A 10 -14.40 50.54 -15.01
CA LEU A 10 -13.55 49.37 -14.87
C LEU A 10 -13.89 48.71 -13.51
N SER A 11 -14.55 47.56 -13.56
CA SER A 11 -14.72 46.69 -12.42
C SER A 11 -13.48 45.79 -12.29
N ALA A 12 -12.62 46.07 -11.33
CA ALA A 12 -11.52 45.23 -10.92
C ALA A 12 -12.08 44.06 -10.12
N SER A 13 -12.12 42.87 -10.75
CA SER A 13 -12.45 41.61 -10.08
C SER A 13 -11.21 41.14 -9.29
N LEU A 14 -11.22 41.31 -7.96
CA LEU A 14 -10.28 40.64 -7.06
C LEU A 14 -10.65 39.16 -7.00
N LEU A 15 -9.92 38.32 -7.69
CA LEU A 15 -9.90 36.88 -7.44
C LEU A 15 -9.18 36.63 -6.10
N SER A 16 -9.92 36.49 -5.03
CA SER A 16 -9.42 35.95 -3.77
C SER A 16 -9.26 34.44 -3.91
N THR A 17 -8.05 34.02 -4.12
CA THR A 17 -7.66 32.60 -3.96
C THR A 17 -7.75 32.23 -2.48
N LEU A 18 -8.87 31.64 -2.07
CA LEU A 18 -9.01 30.99 -0.78
C LEU A 18 -8.14 29.73 -0.80
N ALA A 19 -6.88 29.87 -0.33
CA ALA A 19 -6.08 28.75 0.09
C ALA A 19 -6.77 28.13 1.31
N HIS A 20 -7.49 27.01 1.11
CA HIS A 20 -7.96 26.18 2.21
C HIS A 20 -6.74 25.50 2.83
N ALA A 21 -6.09 26.18 3.76
CA ALA A 21 -5.23 25.53 4.73
C ALA A 21 -6.15 24.63 5.58
N GLN A 22 -6.16 23.33 5.30
CA GLN A 22 -6.73 22.35 6.23
C GLN A 22 -5.94 22.48 7.54
N GLN A 23 -6.52 23.18 8.50
CA GLN A 23 -6.04 23.17 9.88
C GLN A 23 -6.24 21.73 10.37
N GLY A 24 -5.14 20.97 10.43
CA GLY A 24 -5.12 19.66 11.09
C GLY A 24 -5.69 19.81 12.50
N ALA A 25 -6.59 18.91 12.88
CA ALA A 25 -7.12 18.85 14.23
C ALA A 25 -5.96 18.91 15.22
N LYS A 26 -6.08 19.70 16.31
CA LYS A 26 -5.02 19.89 17.31
C LYS A 26 -4.51 18.52 17.80
N GLY A 27 -3.28 18.13 17.37
CA GLY A 27 -2.61 16.89 17.78
C GLY A 27 -2.51 15.75 16.75
N GLY A 28 -3.10 15.88 15.54
CA GLY A 28 -2.97 14.89 14.47
C GLY A 28 -1.63 14.98 13.70
N PRO A 29 -1.31 13.97 12.87
CA PRO A 29 -0.12 13.99 12.02
C PRO A 29 -0.24 15.10 10.97
N ARG A 30 0.89 15.76 10.69
CA ARG A 30 1.02 16.81 9.69
C ARG A 30 1.52 16.20 8.37
N PRO A 31 1.37 16.85 7.22
CA PRO A 31 1.87 16.35 5.94
C PRO A 31 3.35 15.96 5.96
N GLU A 32 4.19 16.74 6.64
CA GLU A 32 5.63 16.49 6.77
C GLU A 32 5.99 15.31 7.70
N ASP A 33 5.05 14.80 8.48
CA ASP A 33 5.25 13.62 9.32
C ASP A 33 5.15 12.31 8.49
N TRP A 34 4.62 12.40 7.23
CA TRP A 34 4.49 11.25 6.32
C TRP A 34 5.76 11.04 5.49
N ILE A 35 6.30 9.85 5.54
CA ILE A 35 7.42 9.39 4.73
C ILE A 35 6.87 9.03 3.33
N GLN A 36 7.36 9.70 2.29
CA GLN A 36 7.01 9.33 0.92
C GLN A 36 7.83 8.11 0.51
N LEU A 37 7.24 6.91 0.55
CA LEU A 37 7.91 5.67 0.12
C LEU A 37 8.11 5.69 -1.40
N PHE A 38 7.19 6.28 -2.14
CA PHE A 38 7.32 6.56 -3.58
C PHE A 38 7.56 8.06 -3.79
N ASN A 39 8.69 8.38 -4.42
CA ASN A 39 9.16 9.76 -4.61
C ASN A 39 8.61 10.44 -5.87
N GLY A 40 7.80 9.74 -6.70
CA GLY A 40 7.23 10.26 -7.96
C GLY A 40 8.22 10.36 -9.13
N ARG A 41 9.47 9.93 -8.99
CA ARG A 41 10.52 10.10 -10.01
C ARG A 41 11.16 8.79 -10.47
N ASP A 42 11.47 7.91 -9.53
CA ASP A 42 12.19 6.65 -9.78
C ASP A 42 11.84 5.59 -8.73
N LEU A 43 12.48 4.42 -8.82
CA LEU A 43 12.32 3.31 -7.90
C LEU A 43 13.36 3.30 -6.77
N GLU A 44 13.93 4.46 -6.42
CA GLU A 44 14.86 4.56 -5.31
C GLU A 44 14.23 4.03 -4.02
N GLY A 45 14.97 3.21 -3.27
CA GLY A 45 14.46 2.56 -2.06
C GLY A 45 13.66 1.28 -2.30
N TRP A 46 13.42 0.90 -3.55
CA TRP A 46 12.64 -0.28 -3.91
C TRP A 46 13.50 -1.36 -4.59
N VAL A 47 13.17 -2.63 -4.34
CA VAL A 47 13.82 -3.81 -4.93
C VAL A 47 12.76 -4.70 -5.57
N PRO A 48 12.74 -4.86 -6.89
CA PRO A 48 11.83 -5.79 -7.56
C PRO A 48 12.25 -7.25 -7.31
N LYS A 49 11.28 -8.13 -7.21
CA LYS A 49 11.43 -9.58 -7.19
C LYS A 49 10.31 -10.20 -8.00
N ILE A 50 10.65 -10.89 -9.07
CA ILE A 50 9.70 -11.57 -9.96
C ILE A 50 10.02 -13.06 -9.94
N ARG A 51 8.99 -13.91 -9.90
CA ARG A 51 9.14 -15.37 -9.93
C ARG A 51 9.97 -15.80 -11.15
N GLY A 52 10.93 -16.67 -10.93
CA GLY A 52 11.90 -17.12 -11.93
C GLY A 52 13.14 -16.23 -12.04
N HIS A 53 13.18 -15.09 -11.38
CA HIS A 53 14.27 -14.10 -11.44
C HIS A 53 14.87 -13.82 -10.06
N ALA A 54 16.12 -13.39 -10.04
CA ALA A 54 16.78 -12.97 -8.80
C ALA A 54 16.19 -11.68 -8.26
N ALA A 55 16.33 -11.43 -6.96
CA ALA A 55 16.00 -10.14 -6.36
C ALA A 55 16.82 -9.02 -7.03
N GLY A 56 16.17 -7.92 -7.38
CA GLY A 56 16.76 -6.81 -8.13
C GLY A 56 16.58 -6.90 -9.66
N ASP A 57 16.28 -8.10 -10.21
CA ASP A 57 15.96 -8.25 -11.62
C ASP A 57 14.51 -7.82 -11.89
N ASN A 58 14.37 -6.69 -12.56
CA ASN A 58 13.08 -6.13 -12.96
C ASN A 58 12.73 -6.61 -14.38
N PHE A 59 12.48 -7.91 -14.52
CA PHE A 59 12.15 -8.54 -15.80
C PHE A 59 11.08 -7.75 -16.56
N GLY A 60 11.31 -7.53 -17.85
CA GLY A 60 10.37 -6.82 -18.71
C GLY A 60 10.06 -5.39 -18.28
N ARG A 61 10.85 -4.80 -17.36
CA ARG A 61 10.55 -3.49 -16.76
C ARG A 61 9.14 -3.45 -16.15
N THR A 62 8.74 -4.56 -15.51
CA THR A 62 7.42 -4.71 -14.88
C THR A 62 7.09 -3.54 -13.96
N PHE A 63 8.04 -3.14 -13.13
CA PHE A 63 7.92 -1.96 -12.28
C PHE A 63 8.70 -0.80 -12.88
N ARG A 64 8.04 0.34 -13.10
CA ARG A 64 8.68 1.53 -13.65
C ARG A 64 7.94 2.80 -13.24
N VAL A 65 8.59 3.94 -13.40
CA VAL A 65 7.97 5.24 -13.15
C VAL A 65 7.80 5.96 -14.48
N GLU A 66 6.58 6.38 -14.78
CA GLU A 66 6.24 7.17 -15.95
C GLU A 66 5.16 8.19 -15.58
N GLY A 67 5.37 9.45 -15.98
CA GLY A 67 4.40 10.51 -15.71
C GLY A 67 4.13 10.76 -14.23
N GLY A 68 5.11 10.50 -13.35
CA GLY A 68 4.97 10.71 -11.92
C GLY A 68 4.21 9.60 -11.17
N VAL A 69 3.90 8.49 -11.85
CA VAL A 69 3.25 7.32 -11.24
C VAL A 69 4.14 6.09 -11.31
N LEU A 70 4.10 5.26 -10.26
CA LEU A 70 4.68 3.93 -10.27
C LEU A 70 3.71 3.01 -10.99
N LYS A 71 4.17 2.41 -12.07
CA LYS A 71 3.39 1.50 -12.91
C LYS A 71 3.84 0.06 -12.71
N VAL A 72 2.86 -0.83 -12.64
CA VAL A 72 3.03 -2.25 -12.91
C VAL A 72 2.49 -2.50 -14.32
N ALA A 73 3.34 -2.95 -15.23
CA ALA A 73 2.99 -3.09 -16.63
C ALA A 73 3.64 -4.31 -17.28
N TYR A 74 3.03 -4.78 -18.36
CA TYR A 74 3.35 -6.08 -18.97
C TYR A 74 3.57 -5.97 -20.48
N ASP A 75 3.87 -4.78 -21.02
CA ASP A 75 4.04 -4.55 -22.47
C ASP A 75 5.23 -5.31 -23.07
N ALA A 76 6.19 -5.73 -22.24
CA ALA A 76 7.31 -6.59 -22.67
C ALA A 76 7.06 -8.09 -22.43
N TYR A 77 5.82 -8.47 -22.13
CA TYR A 77 5.46 -9.87 -21.88
C TYR A 77 4.68 -10.44 -23.09
N ASP A 78 5.16 -11.51 -23.71
CA ASP A 78 4.38 -12.27 -24.67
C ASP A 78 3.19 -12.98 -24.03
N THR A 79 3.42 -13.48 -22.80
CA THR A 79 2.42 -14.12 -21.93
C THR A 79 2.86 -13.96 -20.49
N PHE A 80 1.91 -13.98 -19.56
CA PHE A 80 2.19 -13.84 -18.12
C PHE A 80 3.14 -14.93 -17.62
N GLY A 81 2.88 -16.20 -17.94
CA GLY A 81 3.74 -17.33 -17.60
C GLY A 81 4.04 -17.44 -16.10
N ASP A 82 3.03 -17.19 -15.26
CA ASP A 82 3.11 -17.22 -13.79
C ASP A 82 4.22 -16.33 -13.18
N ARG A 83 4.60 -15.26 -13.88
CA ARG A 83 5.60 -14.31 -13.39
C ARG A 83 5.00 -13.33 -12.39
N PHE A 84 4.46 -13.89 -11.30
CA PHE A 84 4.06 -13.09 -10.13
C PHE A 84 5.24 -12.29 -9.60
N GLY A 85 5.02 -11.07 -9.22
CA GLY A 85 6.09 -10.19 -8.80
C GLY A 85 5.71 -9.26 -7.67
N HIS A 86 6.72 -8.77 -6.98
CA HIS A 86 6.60 -7.80 -5.91
C HIS A 86 7.74 -6.80 -6.00
N ILE A 87 7.48 -5.55 -5.63
CA ILE A 87 8.53 -4.57 -5.44
C ILE A 87 8.60 -4.19 -3.96
N PHE A 88 9.72 -4.50 -3.33
CA PHE A 88 9.92 -4.41 -1.88
C PHE A 88 10.55 -3.07 -1.50
N TYR A 89 9.98 -2.39 -0.50
CA TYR A 89 10.64 -1.26 0.12
C TYR A 89 11.75 -1.76 1.06
N ARG A 90 12.94 -1.13 0.99
CA ARG A 90 14.16 -1.65 1.65
C ARG A 90 14.11 -1.65 3.17
N LYS A 91 13.32 -0.76 3.79
CA LYS A 91 13.24 -0.63 5.25
C LYS A 91 12.03 -1.39 5.78
N PRO A 92 12.20 -2.25 6.81
CA PRO A 92 11.07 -2.86 7.52
C PRO A 92 10.39 -1.86 8.45
N PHE A 93 9.12 -2.14 8.79
CA PHE A 93 8.31 -1.35 9.71
C PHE A 93 7.48 -2.25 10.62
N SER A 94 7.12 -1.73 11.82
CA SER A 94 6.35 -2.47 12.83
C SER A 94 5.03 -1.79 13.20
N TYR A 95 5.05 -0.51 13.54
CA TYR A 95 3.87 0.29 13.88
C TYR A 95 3.78 1.47 12.92
N TYR A 96 2.74 1.49 12.08
CA TYR A 96 2.65 2.50 11.03
C TYR A 96 1.23 2.63 10.48
N VAL A 97 0.97 3.72 9.75
CA VAL A 97 -0.12 3.79 8.79
C VAL A 97 0.51 3.82 7.39
N LEU A 98 0.23 2.83 6.58
CA LEU A 98 0.58 2.81 5.16
C LEU A 98 -0.62 3.31 4.36
N ALA A 99 -0.41 4.25 3.44
CA ALA A 99 -1.44 4.72 2.54
C ALA A 99 -0.97 4.62 1.09
N ALA A 100 -1.85 4.15 0.21
CA ALA A 100 -1.61 4.10 -1.22
C ALA A 100 -2.82 4.62 -1.99
N GLU A 101 -2.55 5.32 -3.10
CA GLU A 101 -3.57 5.69 -4.08
C GLU A 101 -3.29 4.95 -5.37
N TYR A 102 -4.21 4.08 -5.77
CA TYR A 102 -4.05 3.18 -6.92
C TYR A 102 -5.23 3.25 -7.89
N ARG A 103 -4.99 2.79 -9.11
CA ARG A 103 -6.03 2.49 -10.11
C ARG A 103 -5.59 1.36 -11.03
N PHE A 104 -6.54 0.55 -11.48
CA PHE A 104 -6.30 -0.42 -12.53
C PHE A 104 -6.49 0.24 -13.89
N VAL A 105 -5.62 -0.11 -14.85
CA VAL A 105 -5.62 0.46 -16.20
C VAL A 105 -5.39 -0.64 -17.24
N GLY A 106 -5.83 -0.40 -18.47
CA GLY A 106 -5.58 -1.31 -19.60
C GLY A 106 -6.22 -2.68 -19.42
N GLU A 107 -5.63 -3.67 -20.10
CA GLU A 107 -6.12 -5.04 -20.16
C GLU A 107 -5.15 -5.99 -19.46
N GLN A 108 -5.68 -7.10 -18.95
CA GLN A 108 -4.85 -8.17 -18.36
C GLN A 108 -3.96 -8.78 -19.44
N VAL A 109 -2.67 -9.00 -19.14
CA VAL A 109 -1.75 -9.66 -20.06
C VAL A 109 -2.22 -11.08 -20.38
N ARG A 110 -2.02 -11.49 -21.64
CA ARG A 110 -2.39 -12.84 -22.11
C ARG A 110 -1.80 -13.91 -21.19
N GLY A 111 -2.61 -14.91 -20.85
CA GLY A 111 -2.21 -16.01 -19.94
C GLY A 111 -2.23 -15.66 -18.47
N GLY A 112 -2.68 -14.48 -18.10
CA GLY A 112 -2.99 -14.15 -16.71
C GLY A 112 -4.16 -14.99 -16.19
N PRO A 113 -4.10 -15.51 -14.95
CA PRO A 113 -5.20 -16.29 -14.40
C PRO A 113 -6.44 -15.41 -14.20
N THR A 114 -7.62 -15.98 -14.40
CA THR A 114 -8.89 -15.23 -14.34
C THR A 114 -9.14 -14.55 -12.99
N TRP A 115 -8.71 -15.18 -11.91
CA TRP A 115 -8.84 -14.61 -10.56
C TRP A 115 -7.96 -13.37 -10.34
N ALA A 116 -6.88 -13.23 -11.13
CA ALA A 116 -5.95 -12.09 -11.06
C ALA A 116 -6.38 -10.91 -11.96
N LEU A 117 -7.57 -10.97 -12.59
CA LEU A 117 -8.12 -9.82 -13.30
C LEU A 117 -8.33 -8.66 -12.32
N ARG A 118 -7.73 -7.48 -12.60
CA ARG A 118 -7.81 -6.28 -11.75
C ARG A 118 -7.55 -6.62 -10.28
N ASN A 119 -6.43 -7.31 -10.04
CA ASN A 119 -5.96 -7.77 -8.74
C ASN A 119 -4.49 -7.33 -8.53
N SER A 120 -4.19 -6.90 -7.32
CA SER A 120 -2.89 -6.50 -6.81
C SER A 120 -2.96 -6.46 -5.29
N GLY A 121 -1.86 -6.13 -4.60
CA GLY A 121 -1.84 -6.09 -3.13
C GLY A 121 -0.75 -5.19 -2.55
N LEU A 122 -0.99 -4.77 -1.31
CA LEU A 122 0.04 -4.22 -0.42
C LEU A 122 0.42 -5.34 0.55
N MET A 123 1.65 -5.82 0.49
CA MET A 123 2.13 -6.84 1.39
C MET A 123 2.71 -6.19 2.64
N LEU A 124 2.32 -6.70 3.82
CA LEU A 124 2.69 -6.19 5.14
C LEU A 124 3.40 -7.28 5.93
N HIS A 125 4.32 -6.89 6.81
CA HIS A 125 5.09 -7.82 7.62
C HIS A 125 5.71 -8.96 6.79
N GLY A 126 6.04 -8.63 5.52
CA GLY A 126 6.59 -9.58 4.57
C GLY A 126 7.99 -10.05 4.96
N GLN A 127 8.33 -11.28 4.55
CA GLN A 127 9.70 -11.75 4.64
C GLN A 127 10.65 -10.79 3.89
N PRO A 128 11.92 -10.67 4.32
CA PRO A 128 12.92 -9.88 3.59
C PRO A 128 13.10 -10.40 2.16
N VAL A 129 13.27 -9.48 1.20
CA VAL A 129 13.42 -9.85 -0.22
C VAL A 129 14.59 -10.80 -0.48
N GLU A 130 15.66 -10.70 0.31
CA GLU A 130 16.86 -11.53 0.24
C GLU A 130 16.56 -13.00 0.59
N THR A 131 15.46 -13.26 1.31
CA THR A 131 15.05 -14.63 1.70
C THR A 131 14.04 -15.23 0.72
N MET A 132 13.62 -14.48 -0.31
CA MET A 132 12.72 -14.97 -1.35
C MET A 132 13.43 -16.00 -2.23
N GLY A 133 12.86 -17.19 -2.33
CA GLY A 133 13.31 -18.20 -3.31
C GLY A 133 13.22 -17.67 -4.75
N LYS A 134 14.11 -18.14 -5.64
CA LYS A 134 14.08 -17.71 -7.05
C LYS A 134 12.72 -17.94 -7.69
N ASP A 135 12.12 -19.11 -7.45
CA ASP A 135 10.84 -19.53 -8.02
C ASP A 135 9.66 -19.34 -7.07
N GLN A 136 9.87 -18.62 -5.97
CA GLN A 136 8.80 -18.28 -5.02
C GLN A 136 7.82 -17.30 -5.67
N ASP A 137 6.53 -17.61 -5.53
CA ASP A 137 5.44 -16.80 -6.12
C ASP A 137 5.09 -15.58 -5.26
N PHE A 138 4.75 -15.78 -3.99
CA PHE A 138 4.35 -14.71 -3.06
C PHE A 138 5.29 -14.68 -1.85
N PRO A 139 5.56 -13.49 -1.27
CA PRO A 139 6.24 -13.43 0.02
C PRO A 139 5.33 -14.00 1.12
N ILE A 140 5.91 -14.67 2.10
CA ILE A 140 5.20 -14.96 3.36
C ILE A 140 4.89 -13.61 4.00
N SER A 141 3.60 -13.23 4.06
CA SER A 141 3.16 -11.88 4.44
C SER A 141 1.67 -11.83 4.74
N ILE A 142 1.22 -10.70 5.23
CA ILE A 142 -0.19 -10.30 5.21
C ILE A 142 -0.41 -9.45 3.95
N GLU A 143 -1.49 -9.68 3.24
CA GLU A 143 -1.84 -8.91 2.05
C GLU A 143 -3.11 -8.08 2.27
N VAL A 144 -3.02 -6.79 2.00
CA VAL A 144 -4.19 -5.93 1.75
C VAL A 144 -4.50 -6.05 0.26
N GLN A 145 -5.39 -6.96 -0.09
CA GLN A 145 -5.73 -7.24 -1.48
C GLN A 145 -6.48 -6.07 -2.12
N LEU A 146 -5.97 -5.58 -3.22
CA LEU A 146 -6.55 -4.51 -4.02
C LEU A 146 -7.28 -5.10 -5.20
N LEU A 147 -8.61 -4.91 -5.25
CA LEU A 147 -9.43 -5.37 -6.36
C LEU A 147 -10.11 -4.20 -7.07
N GLY A 148 -10.26 -4.33 -8.38
CA GLY A 148 -11.09 -3.45 -9.21
C GLY A 148 -12.31 -4.19 -9.74
N GLY A 149 -13.46 -3.53 -9.78
CA GLY A 149 -14.68 -4.07 -10.36
C GLY A 149 -14.57 -4.25 -11.88
N SER A 150 -15.24 -5.27 -12.39
CA SER A 150 -15.27 -5.63 -13.83
C SER A 150 -16.42 -4.97 -14.61
N GLY A 151 -17.08 -3.97 -14.02
CA GLY A 151 -18.23 -3.27 -14.63
C GLY A 151 -19.58 -3.68 -14.04
N THR A 152 -19.71 -4.91 -13.56
CA THR A 152 -20.93 -5.44 -12.95
C THR A 152 -20.60 -6.28 -11.71
N GLY A 153 -21.60 -6.43 -10.81
CA GLY A 153 -21.48 -7.24 -9.60
C GLY A 153 -20.65 -6.57 -8.49
N GLU A 154 -20.67 -7.20 -7.33
CA GLU A 154 -19.91 -6.78 -6.17
C GLU A 154 -18.53 -7.43 -6.15
N ARG A 155 -17.51 -6.61 -5.90
CA ARG A 155 -16.14 -7.04 -5.74
C ARG A 155 -15.44 -6.06 -4.80
N THR A 156 -15.41 -6.39 -3.53
CA THR A 156 -14.81 -5.54 -2.48
C THR A 156 -13.31 -5.42 -2.65
N THR A 157 -12.73 -4.32 -2.18
CA THR A 157 -11.27 -4.09 -2.16
C THR A 157 -10.77 -3.90 -0.73
N ALA A 158 -9.46 -3.82 -0.54
CA ALA A 158 -8.82 -3.86 0.78
C ALA A 158 -9.26 -5.10 1.59
N ASN A 159 -9.44 -6.24 0.90
CA ASN A 159 -9.65 -7.53 1.52
C ASN A 159 -8.38 -7.97 2.27
N LEU A 160 -8.49 -8.99 3.10
CA LEU A 160 -7.33 -9.67 3.68
C LEU A 160 -7.04 -10.93 2.88
N CYS A 161 -5.81 -11.12 2.40
CA CYS A 161 -5.29 -12.44 2.02
C CYS A 161 -4.02 -12.75 2.83
N THR A 162 -3.74 -14.05 3.00
CA THR A 162 -2.74 -14.54 3.95
C THR A 162 -1.78 -15.53 3.29
N PRO A 163 -0.94 -15.09 2.31
CA PRO A 163 0.05 -15.99 1.71
C PRO A 163 1.08 -16.43 2.76
N GLY A 164 1.06 -17.73 3.09
CA GLY A 164 1.94 -18.34 4.10
C GLY A 164 1.72 -17.86 5.54
N THR A 165 0.55 -17.29 5.84
CA THR A 165 0.24 -16.70 7.16
C THR A 165 -1.19 -17.03 7.61
N ASN A 166 -1.49 -16.74 8.86
CA ASN A 166 -2.81 -16.78 9.48
C ASN A 166 -3.00 -15.53 10.34
N VAL A 167 -4.24 -15.22 10.71
CA VAL A 167 -4.59 -14.11 11.60
C VAL A 167 -5.61 -14.54 12.66
N VAL A 168 -5.86 -13.70 13.65
CA VAL A 168 -6.95 -13.90 14.60
C VAL A 168 -8.04 -12.85 14.35
N MET A 169 -9.28 -13.31 14.18
CA MET A 169 -10.47 -12.46 14.09
C MET A 169 -11.49 -12.89 15.14
N LYS A 170 -12.04 -11.94 15.88
CA LYS A 170 -13.03 -12.21 16.95
C LYS A 170 -12.57 -13.28 17.94
N GLY A 171 -11.27 -13.30 18.25
CA GLY A 171 -10.67 -14.26 19.19
C GLY A 171 -10.36 -15.65 18.64
N GLN A 172 -10.65 -15.92 17.37
CA GLN A 172 -10.42 -17.22 16.72
C GLN A 172 -9.33 -17.13 15.65
N LEU A 173 -8.49 -18.17 15.58
CA LEU A 173 -7.52 -18.32 14.50
C LEU A 173 -8.26 -18.56 13.18
N VAL A 174 -7.97 -17.73 12.19
CA VAL A 174 -8.53 -17.81 10.85
C VAL A 174 -7.44 -18.29 9.90
N THR A 175 -7.69 -19.42 9.25
CA THR A 175 -6.81 -20.06 8.29
C THR A 175 -7.33 -19.97 6.85
N GLN A 176 -8.49 -19.37 6.65
CA GLN A 176 -9.02 -19.05 5.32
C GLN A 176 -8.11 -18.05 4.63
N HIS A 177 -7.67 -18.36 3.41
CA HIS A 177 -6.67 -17.57 2.70
C HIS A 177 -7.12 -16.14 2.43
N CYS A 178 -8.34 -15.92 1.92
CA CYS A 178 -8.86 -14.58 1.65
C CYS A 178 -10.19 -14.32 2.33
N ILE A 179 -10.34 -13.14 2.91
CA ILE A 179 -11.53 -12.67 3.63
C ILE A 179 -11.93 -11.31 3.05
N ASN A 180 -13.16 -11.21 2.58
CA ASN A 180 -13.69 -9.98 2.02
C ASN A 180 -13.83 -8.89 3.09
N SER A 181 -13.50 -7.67 2.71
CA SER A 181 -13.81 -6.46 3.48
C SER A 181 -15.29 -6.07 3.29
N SER A 182 -15.72 -5.03 4.00
CA SER A 182 -17.03 -4.40 3.79
C SER A 182 -16.98 -3.21 2.84
N SER A 183 -15.92 -3.06 2.02
CA SER A 183 -15.81 -1.93 1.10
C SER A 183 -16.84 -2.04 -0.03
N ARG A 184 -17.16 -0.90 -0.62
CA ARG A 184 -17.86 -0.89 -1.91
C ARG A 184 -16.94 -1.35 -3.04
N THR A 185 -17.54 -1.68 -4.18
CA THR A 185 -16.83 -1.96 -5.44
C THR A 185 -16.49 -0.67 -6.17
N PHE A 186 -15.27 -0.61 -6.74
CA PHE A 186 -14.81 0.49 -7.57
C PHE A 186 -14.64 -0.01 -9.01
N HIS A 187 -15.49 0.43 -9.91
CA HIS A 187 -15.43 0.09 -11.32
C HIS A 187 -14.59 1.10 -12.11
N GLY A 188 -14.11 0.68 -13.29
CA GLY A 188 -13.35 1.54 -14.18
C GLY A 188 -11.93 1.80 -13.66
N ASP A 189 -11.39 2.96 -14.00
CA ASP A 189 -10.01 3.38 -13.72
C ASP A 189 -9.92 4.53 -12.69
N ALA A 190 -10.94 4.63 -11.83
CA ALA A 190 -10.97 5.63 -10.76
C ALA A 190 -9.83 5.40 -9.75
N TRP A 191 -9.24 6.50 -9.28
CA TRP A 191 -8.28 6.44 -8.18
C TRP A 191 -8.97 6.07 -6.86
N VAL A 192 -8.42 5.09 -6.18
CA VAL A 192 -8.88 4.60 -4.87
C VAL A 192 -7.77 4.80 -3.86
N ARG A 193 -8.11 5.40 -2.71
CA ARG A 193 -7.20 5.49 -1.57
C ARG A 193 -7.48 4.36 -0.60
N VAL A 194 -6.47 3.56 -0.33
CA VAL A 194 -6.48 2.55 0.72
C VAL A 194 -5.47 2.95 1.80
N GLU A 195 -5.84 2.74 3.05
CA GLU A 195 -4.96 2.91 4.20
C GLU A 195 -5.00 1.65 5.05
N VAL A 196 -3.86 1.30 5.62
CA VAL A 196 -3.78 0.24 6.61
C VAL A 196 -3.02 0.73 7.83
N GLU A 197 -3.67 0.68 9.00
CA GLU A 197 -3.07 1.00 10.28
C GLU A 197 -2.60 -0.29 10.94
N VAL A 198 -1.32 -0.38 11.26
CA VAL A 198 -0.65 -1.57 11.78
C VAL A 198 -0.02 -1.26 13.13
N HIS A 199 -0.37 -2.04 14.15
CA HIS A 199 0.22 -1.99 15.49
C HIS A 199 0.96 -3.30 15.78
N GLY A 200 2.12 -3.50 15.14
CA GLY A 200 2.88 -4.74 15.28
C GLY A 200 2.03 -5.97 14.99
N ASN A 201 2.02 -6.94 15.93
CA ASN A 201 1.14 -8.09 15.85
C ASN A 201 -0.16 -7.95 16.67
N GLU A 202 -0.43 -6.77 17.20
CA GLU A 202 -1.58 -6.55 18.08
C GLU A 202 -2.86 -6.33 17.27
N ARG A 203 -2.78 -5.43 16.26
CA ARG A 203 -3.96 -4.96 15.53
C ARG A 203 -3.59 -4.47 14.14
N VAL A 204 -4.41 -4.83 13.14
CA VAL A 204 -4.36 -4.31 11.77
C VAL A 204 -5.75 -3.88 11.35
N VAL A 205 -5.87 -2.67 10.78
CA VAL A 205 -7.14 -2.08 10.35
C VAL A 205 -7.01 -1.62 8.91
N HIS A 206 -7.86 -2.11 8.02
CA HIS A 206 -7.95 -1.65 6.64
C HIS A 206 -9.01 -0.56 6.52
N LYS A 207 -8.68 0.49 5.77
CA LYS A 207 -9.59 1.60 5.47
C LYS A 207 -9.61 1.86 3.96
N VAL A 208 -10.76 2.22 3.43
CA VAL A 208 -10.93 2.66 2.05
C VAL A 208 -11.58 4.03 2.05
N ASN A 209 -10.91 5.02 1.47
CA ASN A 209 -11.36 6.42 1.47
C ASN A 209 -11.74 6.94 2.88
N GLY A 210 -10.98 6.50 3.91
CA GLY A 210 -11.18 6.89 5.31
C GLY A 210 -12.14 6.02 6.11
N GLU A 211 -12.93 5.15 5.47
CA GLU A 211 -13.87 4.24 6.14
C GLU A 211 -13.19 2.94 6.53
N THR A 212 -13.34 2.49 7.78
CA THR A 212 -12.85 1.17 8.24
C THR A 212 -13.67 0.06 7.59
N VAL A 213 -13.01 -0.87 6.92
CA VAL A 213 -13.64 -1.95 6.15
C VAL A 213 -13.25 -3.35 6.62
N LEU A 214 -12.16 -3.49 7.39
CA LEU A 214 -11.74 -4.78 7.94
C LEU A 214 -10.81 -4.56 9.14
N GLU A 215 -10.85 -5.48 10.12
CA GLU A 215 -9.97 -5.47 11.29
C GLU A 215 -9.63 -6.89 11.74
N TYR A 216 -8.37 -7.12 12.11
CA TYR A 216 -7.85 -8.37 12.65
C TYR A 216 -6.60 -8.13 13.50
N GLY A 217 -6.06 -9.18 14.10
CA GLY A 217 -4.83 -9.13 14.89
C GLY A 217 -4.06 -10.44 14.85
N LYS A 218 -2.97 -10.48 15.59
CA LYS A 218 -2.09 -11.65 15.77
C LYS A 218 -1.71 -12.31 14.44
N PRO A 219 -1.21 -11.52 13.44
CA PRO A 219 -0.66 -12.10 12.24
C PRO A 219 0.50 -13.02 12.61
N GLN A 220 0.52 -14.21 12.03
CA GLN A 220 1.51 -15.24 12.32
C GLN A 220 1.80 -16.08 11.07
N ILE A 221 3.00 -16.63 10.97
CA ILE A 221 3.35 -17.57 9.91
C ILE A 221 2.47 -18.82 10.05
N GLY A 222 1.97 -19.34 8.94
CA GLY A 222 1.10 -20.51 8.91
C GLY A 222 0.35 -20.60 7.58
N GLY A 223 -0.58 -21.56 7.47
CA GLY A 223 -1.39 -21.71 6.27
C GLY A 223 -0.59 -22.07 5.01
N GLY A 224 -1.21 -21.85 3.85
CA GLY A 224 -0.69 -22.16 2.52
C GLY A 224 -0.62 -20.95 1.61
N ALA A 225 -1.00 -21.15 0.33
CA ALA A 225 -1.05 -20.13 -0.72
C ALA A 225 0.29 -19.41 -0.97
N VAL A 226 1.39 -20.13 -0.79
CA VAL A 226 2.75 -19.72 -1.12
C VAL A 226 3.53 -20.94 -1.58
N SER A 227 4.28 -20.82 -2.66
CA SER A 227 5.12 -21.91 -3.20
C SER A 227 6.53 -21.44 -3.52
N GLY A 228 7.47 -22.39 -3.61
CA GLY A 228 8.87 -22.10 -3.96
C GLY A 228 9.68 -21.38 -2.87
N HIS A 229 9.17 -21.27 -1.65
CA HIS A 229 9.87 -20.69 -0.51
C HIS A 229 10.88 -21.68 0.09
N ASP A 230 11.92 -21.16 0.73
CA ASP A 230 12.79 -21.96 1.59
C ASP A 230 12.00 -22.41 2.83
N PRO A 231 11.92 -23.72 3.13
CA PRO A 231 11.26 -24.21 4.34
C PRO A 231 11.79 -23.59 5.64
N ALA A 232 13.04 -23.16 5.68
CA ALA A 232 13.65 -22.55 6.86
C ALA A 232 13.03 -21.20 7.25
N VAL A 233 12.43 -20.48 6.29
CA VAL A 233 11.78 -19.18 6.56
C VAL A 233 10.32 -19.30 6.97
N LYS A 234 9.68 -20.47 6.75
CA LYS A 234 8.28 -20.70 7.11
C LYS A 234 8.16 -21.46 8.43
N ARG A 235 8.24 -20.73 9.52
CA ARG A 235 8.12 -21.26 10.89
C ARG A 235 6.70 -21.04 11.41
N ASP A 236 5.82 -22.00 11.19
CA ASP A 236 4.41 -21.92 11.57
C ASP A 236 4.22 -21.59 13.06
N GLY A 237 3.31 -20.64 13.35
CA GLY A 237 3.06 -20.13 14.69
C GLY A 237 3.96 -18.95 15.11
N GLN A 238 5.00 -18.61 14.34
CA GLN A 238 5.81 -17.42 14.62
C GLN A 238 4.99 -16.15 14.37
N MET A 239 4.88 -15.31 15.40
CA MET A 239 4.17 -14.03 15.29
C MET A 239 4.92 -13.05 14.39
N LEU A 240 4.19 -12.30 13.57
CA LEU A 240 4.70 -11.26 12.69
C LEU A 240 4.45 -9.90 13.31
N SER A 241 5.46 -9.29 13.92
CA SER A 241 5.35 -7.98 14.58
C SER A 241 5.99 -6.84 13.78
N GLU A 242 6.77 -7.16 12.76
CA GLU A 242 7.42 -6.25 11.83
C GLU A 242 7.77 -6.98 10.54
N GLY A 243 8.14 -6.27 9.51
CA GLY A 243 8.61 -6.86 8.26
C GLY A 243 8.62 -5.90 7.09
N SER A 244 8.92 -6.45 5.91
CA SER A 244 8.97 -5.72 4.66
C SER A 244 7.58 -5.28 4.20
N ILE A 245 7.53 -4.17 3.47
CA ILE A 245 6.36 -3.72 2.71
C ILE A 245 6.67 -3.94 1.24
N SER A 246 5.71 -4.51 0.48
CA SER A 246 5.85 -4.57 -0.97
C SER A 246 4.52 -4.33 -1.70
N LEU A 247 4.61 -3.93 -2.97
CA LEU A 247 3.50 -3.79 -3.91
C LEU A 247 3.55 -4.95 -4.88
N GLN A 248 2.38 -5.49 -5.22
CA GLN A 248 2.26 -6.75 -5.98
C GLN A 248 2.00 -6.51 -7.47
N SER A 249 2.43 -7.46 -8.29
CA SER A 249 2.24 -7.61 -9.72
C SER A 249 1.63 -8.97 -10.02
N GLU A 250 0.38 -9.01 -10.52
CA GLU A 250 -0.41 -10.23 -10.73
C GLU A 250 -1.08 -10.33 -12.10
N SER A 251 -0.45 -9.84 -13.16
CA SER A 251 -0.92 -9.92 -14.55
C SER A 251 -1.84 -8.80 -15.05
N HIS A 252 -2.47 -8.01 -14.20
CA HIS A 252 -3.26 -6.86 -14.65
C HIS A 252 -2.51 -5.55 -14.34
N PRO A 253 -2.37 -4.62 -15.31
CA PRO A 253 -1.68 -3.36 -15.08
C PRO A 253 -2.37 -2.51 -14.01
N ILE A 254 -1.55 -1.95 -13.11
CA ILE A 254 -1.98 -1.06 -12.04
C ILE A 254 -1.01 0.11 -11.92
N GLU A 255 -1.53 1.26 -11.53
CA GLU A 255 -0.77 2.46 -11.28
C GLU A 255 -0.92 2.91 -9.83
N PHE A 256 0.19 3.36 -9.22
CA PHE A 256 0.23 4.00 -7.91
C PHE A 256 0.74 5.43 -8.06
N ARG A 257 -0.08 6.42 -7.76
CA ARG A 257 0.36 7.83 -7.76
C ARG A 257 0.89 8.29 -6.41
N LYS A 258 0.60 7.54 -5.35
CA LYS A 258 1.03 7.83 -3.99
C LYS A 258 1.24 6.54 -3.20
N VAL A 259 2.37 6.44 -2.54
CA VAL A 259 2.65 5.42 -1.51
C VAL A 259 3.40 6.13 -0.40
N GLU A 260 2.75 6.30 0.75
CA GLU A 260 3.27 7.05 1.89
C GLU A 260 3.04 6.32 3.20
N LEU A 261 3.88 6.57 4.18
CA LEU A 261 3.85 5.92 5.47
C LEU A 261 3.99 6.93 6.61
N LEU A 262 3.12 6.84 7.58
CA LEU A 262 3.26 7.50 8.87
C LEU A 262 3.83 6.51 9.87
N ASP A 263 5.07 6.74 10.32
CA ASP A 263 5.69 5.90 11.35
C ASP A 263 5.06 6.22 12.71
N LEU A 264 4.54 5.18 13.38
CA LEU A 264 3.92 5.30 14.69
C LEU A 264 4.88 4.90 15.83
N VAL A 265 6.17 4.63 15.50
CA VAL A 265 7.25 4.43 16.45
C VAL A 265 7.95 5.76 16.71
N GLY A 266 8.12 6.16 17.97
CA GLY A 266 8.81 7.41 18.25
C GLY A 266 8.92 7.74 19.73
N CYS A 267 9.42 8.94 19.99
CA CYS A 267 9.54 9.44 21.35
C CYS A 267 8.17 9.80 21.92
N MET A 268 7.73 9.07 22.95
CA MET A 268 6.47 9.31 23.65
C MET A 268 6.65 10.11 24.95
N GLU A 269 7.84 10.64 25.24
CA GLU A 269 8.08 11.48 26.41
C GLU A 269 7.60 12.91 26.18
N PRO A 270 6.64 13.44 26.96
CA PRO A 270 6.02 14.74 26.70
C PRO A 270 6.99 15.94 26.70
N LYS A 271 8.14 15.80 27.39
CA LYS A 271 9.18 16.85 27.46
C LYS A 271 10.13 16.85 26.24
N ALA A 272 10.10 15.84 25.40
CA ALA A 272 10.95 15.76 24.23
C ALA A 272 10.47 16.69 23.12
N LEU A 273 11.41 17.30 22.39
CA LEU A 273 11.14 18.24 21.28
C LEU A 273 10.39 17.58 20.13
N ASN A 274 10.59 16.28 19.94
CA ASN A 274 10.00 15.49 18.87
C ASN A 274 8.90 14.54 19.34
N HIS A 275 8.32 14.77 20.53
CA HIS A 275 7.11 14.09 20.95
C HIS A 275 5.97 14.31 19.94
N ARG A 276 5.21 13.25 19.65
CA ARG A 276 3.99 13.32 18.84
C ARG A 276 2.89 12.50 19.52
N PRO A 277 1.68 13.03 19.66
CA PRO A 277 0.57 12.35 20.36
C PRO A 277 0.03 11.14 19.58
N TYR A 278 0.34 11.02 18.29
CA TYR A 278 -0.09 9.90 17.45
C TYR A 278 0.84 8.68 17.54
N PHE A 279 2.02 8.75 18.16
CA PHE A 279 2.87 7.58 18.35
C PHE A 279 2.16 6.51 19.17
N LYS A 280 2.35 5.25 18.79
CA LYS A 280 1.74 4.05 19.42
C LYS A 280 2.79 3.15 20.05
N LYS A 281 4.04 3.27 19.64
CA LYS A 281 5.17 2.49 20.16
C LYS A 281 6.28 3.44 20.60
N ALA A 282 6.66 3.32 21.88
CA ALA A 282 7.76 4.14 22.41
C ALA A 282 9.11 3.61 21.93
N ASP A 283 9.96 4.50 21.43
CA ASP A 283 11.39 4.30 21.28
C ASP A 283 12.12 5.49 21.92
N ARG A 284 12.71 5.25 23.09
CA ARG A 284 13.41 6.29 23.85
C ARG A 284 14.70 6.75 23.19
N SER A 285 15.33 5.91 22.36
CA SER A 285 16.56 6.26 21.64
C SER A 285 16.32 7.37 20.63
N LEU A 286 15.09 7.56 20.19
CA LEU A 286 14.67 8.61 19.25
C LEU A 286 14.36 9.94 19.94
N CYS A 287 14.32 10.01 21.28
CA CYS A 287 13.99 11.24 21.99
C CYS A 287 15.08 12.31 21.82
N ARG A 288 14.64 13.53 21.51
CA ARG A 288 15.52 14.70 21.38
C ARG A 288 15.17 15.73 22.45
N TYR A 289 16.19 16.22 23.14
CA TYR A 289 16.08 17.24 24.17
C TYR A 289 16.93 18.46 23.81
N ARG A 290 16.70 19.57 24.52
CA ARG A 290 17.54 20.77 24.39
C ARG A 290 18.89 20.58 25.06
#